data_87362eaac27a8afc1582e2c3652f2914
#
_entry.id   87362eaac27a8afc1582e2c3652f2914
#
_cell.length_a   1.000
_cell.length_b   1.000
_cell.length_c   1.000
_cell.angle_alpha   90.00
_cell.angle_beta   90.00
_cell.angle_gamma   90.00
#
_symmetry.space_group_name_H-M   'P 1'
#
loop_
_entity.id
_entity.type
_entity.pdbx_description
1 polymer ?
#
loop_
_entity_poly.entity_id
_entity_poly.type
_entity_poly.pdbx_seq_one_letter_code
_entity_poly.pdbx_strand_id
1 'polypeptide(L)'
;MNNSTRNLKMKKLLIASTALVATAGMASADITISGHAAAGIHSGLDTAGTSTAVAADGIYSNVGVDFTLTGATDNGISFSASLNIDAGEEIDTGDFEYDGDDGGAAGLGAVSMTGTFGTLTFDEQGIDNLYDDATTHDVSYATTVGPVALTVAHSVGAASADTDYAKATSFSASTTQSGMAFTLTGSETASGTSASLAMSYALNDTVTITADTDQVAGAESVQTVGASTTLNGVSVSIESANNSTWDVDLGYTVGGFALTYGVDETDGWTASATAALGGGATFQAGVDSEDSSYAGVSFAF
;
A
#
# COMPACT_ATOMS: atom_id res chain seq x y z
N MET A 1 32.74 -20.79 -39.29
CA MET A 1 33.01 -19.61 -38.42
C MET A 1 32.48 -19.91 -37.04
N ASN A 2 33.34 -19.88 -36.06
CA ASN A 2 33.22 -20.59 -34.80
C ASN A 2 32.25 -19.89 -33.81
N ASN A 3 31.31 -20.62 -33.23
CA ASN A 3 30.33 -20.13 -32.22
C ASN A 3 30.98 -19.42 -31.02
N SER A 4 32.24 -19.75 -30.76
CA SER A 4 33.07 -19.16 -29.68
C SER A 4 33.31 -17.66 -29.88
N THR A 5 33.48 -17.19 -31.10
CA THR A 5 33.75 -15.79 -31.44
C THR A 5 32.51 -14.90 -31.35
N ARG A 6 31.32 -15.45 -31.53
CA ARG A 6 30.05 -14.71 -31.36
C ARG A 6 29.74 -14.49 -29.88
N ASN A 7 29.93 -15.50 -29.02
CA ASN A 7 29.73 -15.37 -27.56
C ASN A 7 30.70 -14.39 -26.90
N LEU A 8 31.94 -14.30 -27.40
CA LEU A 8 32.91 -13.33 -26.92
C LEU A 8 32.56 -11.88 -27.30
N LYS A 9 31.96 -11.68 -28.50
CA LYS A 9 31.50 -10.35 -28.94
C LYS A 9 30.28 -9.88 -28.16
N MET A 10 29.34 -10.78 -27.85
CA MET A 10 28.16 -10.42 -27.03
C MET A 10 28.53 -10.13 -25.57
N LYS A 11 29.42 -10.93 -24.97
CA LYS A 11 29.94 -10.65 -23.62
C LYS A 11 30.69 -9.32 -23.55
N LYS A 12 31.47 -8.98 -24.56
CA LYS A 12 32.19 -7.68 -24.63
C LYS A 12 31.22 -6.51 -24.87
N LEU A 13 30.12 -6.71 -25.59
CA LEU A 13 29.11 -5.68 -25.79
C LEU A 13 28.31 -5.43 -24.51
N LEU A 14 27.97 -6.48 -23.77
CA LEU A 14 27.29 -6.39 -22.49
C LEU A 14 28.15 -5.69 -21.42
N ILE A 15 29.44 -6.05 -21.35
CA ILE A 15 30.40 -5.41 -20.44
C ILE A 15 30.66 -3.95 -20.85
N ALA A 16 30.67 -3.63 -22.14
CA ALA A 16 30.85 -2.26 -22.62
C ALA A 16 29.63 -1.38 -22.33
N SER A 17 28.40 -1.90 -22.42
CA SER A 17 27.21 -1.15 -22.07
C SER A 17 27.12 -0.89 -20.56
N THR A 18 27.47 -1.87 -19.72
CA THR A 18 27.52 -1.69 -18.27
C THR A 18 28.65 -0.72 -17.87
N ALA A 19 29.80 -0.76 -18.54
CA ALA A 19 30.91 0.17 -18.29
C ALA A 19 30.62 1.60 -18.79
N LEU A 20 29.79 1.76 -19.84
CA LEU A 20 29.41 3.09 -20.35
C LEU A 20 28.47 3.80 -19.40
N VAL A 21 27.61 3.07 -18.71
CA VAL A 21 26.76 3.63 -17.63
C VAL A 21 27.59 4.02 -16.40
N ALA A 22 28.67 3.26 -16.10
CA ALA A 22 29.55 3.55 -14.97
C ALA A 22 30.54 4.70 -15.22
N THR A 23 30.76 5.13 -16.49
CA THR A 23 31.74 6.19 -16.84
C THR A 23 31.11 7.51 -17.27
N ALA A 24 29.77 7.58 -17.42
CA ALA A 24 29.06 8.86 -17.46
C ALA A 24 29.10 9.43 -16.05
N GLY A 25 30.26 9.97 -15.65
CA GLY A 25 30.43 10.61 -14.37
C GLY A 25 29.32 11.62 -14.14
N MET A 26 28.70 11.49 -12.95
CA MET A 26 27.85 12.50 -12.37
C MET A 26 26.44 12.07 -12.06
N ALA A 27 26.10 12.10 -10.93
CA ALA A 27 24.98 11.53 -10.24
C ALA A 27 25.12 10.00 -10.16
N SER A 28 25.33 9.49 -8.98
CA SER A 28 25.25 8.05 -8.72
C SER A 28 23.82 7.63 -9.06
N ALA A 29 23.60 7.16 -10.26
CA ALA A 29 22.31 6.60 -10.66
C ALA A 29 22.40 5.10 -10.39
N ASP A 30 21.57 4.61 -9.47
CA ASP A 30 21.43 3.20 -9.16
C ASP A 30 20.12 2.67 -9.75
N ILE A 31 20.15 1.43 -10.22
CA ILE A 31 18.96 0.70 -10.62
C ILE A 31 18.86 -0.52 -9.70
N THR A 32 17.81 -0.53 -8.90
CA THR A 32 17.43 -1.69 -8.11
C THR A 32 16.37 -2.47 -8.86
N ILE A 33 16.53 -3.77 -8.90
CA ILE A 33 15.54 -4.70 -9.47
C ILE A 33 15.10 -5.60 -8.33
N SER A 34 13.81 -5.64 -8.10
CA SER A 34 13.15 -6.57 -7.20
C SER A 34 12.09 -7.34 -7.95
N GLY A 35 11.64 -8.43 -7.37
CA GLY A 35 10.58 -9.22 -7.97
C GLY A 35 9.70 -9.84 -6.90
N HIS A 36 8.49 -10.16 -7.29
CA HIS A 36 7.55 -10.89 -6.47
C HIS A 36 6.83 -11.94 -7.30
N ALA A 37 6.29 -12.93 -6.66
CA ALA A 37 5.41 -13.91 -7.26
C ALA A 37 4.49 -14.48 -6.19
N ALA A 38 3.30 -14.89 -6.56
CA ALA A 38 2.42 -15.64 -5.68
C ALA A 38 1.72 -16.75 -6.47
N ALA A 39 1.35 -17.82 -5.78
CA ALA A 39 0.54 -18.87 -6.36
C ALA A 39 -0.24 -19.61 -5.26
N GLY A 40 -1.47 -19.99 -5.56
CA GLY A 40 -2.32 -20.69 -4.63
C GLY A 40 -3.66 -21.07 -5.23
N ILE A 41 -4.58 -21.36 -4.35
CA ILE A 41 -5.97 -21.70 -4.65
C ILE A 41 -6.89 -20.72 -3.94
N HIS A 42 -8.04 -20.46 -4.52
CA HIS A 42 -9.09 -19.63 -3.94
C HIS A 42 -10.47 -20.21 -4.21
N SER A 43 -11.42 -19.83 -3.39
CA SER A 43 -12.84 -20.18 -3.52
C SER A 43 -13.68 -19.09 -2.88
N GLY A 44 -14.77 -18.73 -3.54
CA GLY A 44 -15.77 -17.80 -3.01
C GLY A 44 -15.32 -16.34 -2.91
N LEU A 45 -14.16 -15.95 -3.44
CA LEU A 45 -13.69 -14.57 -3.39
C LEU A 45 -14.59 -13.63 -4.18
N ASP A 46 -14.85 -12.45 -3.67
CA ASP A 46 -15.51 -11.40 -4.43
C ASP A 46 -14.61 -10.91 -5.57
N THR A 47 -15.23 -10.47 -6.66
CA THR A 47 -14.47 -9.85 -7.76
C THR A 47 -14.27 -8.38 -7.43
N ALA A 48 -13.03 -7.92 -7.44
CA ALA A 48 -12.64 -6.56 -7.13
C ALA A 48 -13.49 -5.51 -7.86
N GLY A 49 -13.92 -4.51 -7.10
CA GLY A 49 -14.78 -3.44 -7.61
C GLY A 49 -16.25 -3.82 -7.85
N THR A 50 -16.68 -5.03 -7.51
CA THR A 50 -18.09 -5.46 -7.64
C THR A 50 -18.52 -6.32 -6.45
N SER A 51 -19.17 -5.75 -5.47
CA SER A 51 -19.70 -6.46 -4.28
C SER A 51 -20.81 -7.49 -4.57
N THR A 52 -21.03 -7.89 -5.81
CA THR A 52 -22.12 -8.80 -6.20
C THR A 52 -21.67 -9.92 -7.13
N ALA A 53 -20.42 -9.96 -7.54
CA ALA A 53 -19.90 -10.98 -8.43
C ALA A 53 -18.80 -11.78 -7.69
N VAL A 54 -19.07 -13.06 -7.47
CA VAL A 54 -18.12 -14.00 -6.91
C VAL A 54 -17.26 -14.59 -8.02
N ALA A 55 -15.95 -14.58 -7.86
CA ALA A 55 -15.02 -15.22 -8.80
C ALA A 55 -15.22 -16.75 -8.80
N ALA A 56 -15.01 -17.36 -9.95
CA ALA A 56 -15.05 -18.82 -10.03
C ALA A 56 -13.89 -19.42 -9.20
N ASP A 57 -14.18 -20.49 -8.45
CA ASP A 57 -13.16 -21.22 -7.72
C ASP A 57 -12.00 -21.62 -8.63
N GLY A 58 -10.78 -21.42 -8.18
CA GLY A 58 -9.64 -21.64 -9.04
C GLY A 58 -8.28 -21.63 -8.38
N ILE A 59 -7.31 -21.45 -9.24
CA ILE A 59 -5.94 -21.14 -8.87
C ILE A 59 -5.67 -19.68 -9.22
N TYR A 60 -4.86 -19.03 -8.42
CA TYR A 60 -4.23 -17.77 -8.78
C TYR A 60 -2.73 -17.97 -8.92
N SER A 61 -2.12 -17.24 -9.82
CA SER A 61 -0.67 -17.16 -9.93
C SER A 61 -0.26 -15.88 -10.63
N ASN A 62 0.62 -15.14 -10.01
CA ASN A 62 1.18 -13.91 -10.56
C ASN A 62 2.69 -13.88 -10.43
N VAL A 63 3.29 -12.99 -11.19
CA VAL A 63 4.71 -12.65 -11.10
C VAL A 63 4.93 -11.23 -11.56
N GLY A 64 5.70 -10.47 -10.77
CA GLY A 64 6.06 -9.10 -11.07
C GLY A 64 7.55 -8.83 -10.96
N VAL A 65 8.00 -7.82 -11.69
CA VAL A 65 9.37 -7.29 -11.63
C VAL A 65 9.30 -5.77 -11.52
N ASP A 66 9.91 -5.25 -10.46
CA ASP A 66 10.00 -3.82 -10.19
C ASP A 66 11.39 -3.29 -10.53
N PHE A 67 11.42 -2.14 -11.15
CA PHE A 67 12.65 -1.38 -11.42
C PHE A 67 12.55 -0.05 -10.69
N THR A 68 13.47 0.20 -9.78
CA THR A 68 13.61 1.50 -9.11
C THR A 68 14.90 2.17 -9.56
N LEU A 69 14.76 3.32 -10.18
CA LEU A 69 15.86 4.15 -10.65
C LEU A 69 16.05 5.30 -9.65
N THR A 70 17.22 5.43 -9.07
CA THR A 70 17.54 6.53 -8.15
C THR A 70 18.76 7.30 -8.62
N GLY A 71 18.82 8.57 -8.26
CA GLY A 71 19.96 9.40 -8.55
C GLY A 71 19.99 10.65 -7.66
N ALA A 72 21.13 11.34 -7.66
CA ALA A 72 21.29 12.58 -6.93
C ALA A 72 22.10 13.59 -7.74
N THR A 73 21.76 14.86 -7.59
CA THR A 73 22.54 15.97 -8.14
C THR A 73 23.61 16.42 -7.17
N ASP A 74 24.64 17.11 -7.66
CA ASP A 74 25.75 17.62 -6.83
C ASP A 74 25.30 18.62 -5.75
N ASN A 75 24.15 19.25 -5.93
CA ASN A 75 23.57 20.19 -4.97
C ASN A 75 22.58 19.55 -3.97
N GLY A 76 22.56 18.20 -3.90
CA GLY A 76 21.85 17.45 -2.86
C GLY A 76 20.35 17.24 -3.14
N ILE A 77 19.91 17.36 -4.40
CA ILE A 77 18.58 16.91 -4.81
C ILE A 77 18.68 15.45 -5.22
N SER A 78 17.96 14.57 -4.57
CA SER A 78 17.75 13.19 -5.01
C SER A 78 16.47 13.05 -5.83
N PHE A 79 16.46 12.09 -6.75
CA PHE A 79 15.29 11.75 -7.53
C PHE A 79 15.15 10.24 -7.64
N SER A 80 13.92 9.77 -7.79
CA SER A 80 13.62 8.38 -8.08
C SER A 80 12.51 8.27 -9.11
N ALA A 81 12.51 7.16 -9.83
CA ALA A 81 11.44 6.77 -10.72
C ALA A 81 11.27 5.26 -10.63
N SER A 82 10.05 4.77 -10.69
CA SER A 82 9.75 3.35 -10.69
C SER A 82 8.97 2.94 -11.92
N LEU A 83 9.13 1.69 -12.29
CA LEU A 83 8.25 1.01 -13.24
C LEU A 83 8.15 -0.45 -12.81
N ASN A 84 6.99 -1.05 -13.03
CA ASN A 84 6.74 -2.47 -12.80
C ASN A 84 6.27 -3.16 -14.09
N ILE A 85 6.40 -4.47 -14.10
CA ILE A 85 5.84 -5.36 -15.11
C ILE A 85 5.25 -6.53 -14.35
N ASP A 86 3.94 -6.60 -14.32
CA ASP A 86 3.20 -7.63 -13.61
C ASP A 86 2.39 -8.47 -14.60
N ALA A 87 2.22 -9.74 -14.29
CA ALA A 87 1.47 -10.66 -15.11
C ALA A 87 0.86 -11.78 -14.27
N GLY A 88 -0.32 -12.19 -14.65
CA GLY A 88 -1.05 -13.29 -14.04
C GLY A 88 -2.26 -12.83 -13.24
N GLU A 89 -2.83 -13.74 -12.50
CA GLU A 89 -4.05 -13.53 -11.71
C GLU A 89 -3.68 -13.27 -10.25
N GLU A 90 -4.20 -12.19 -9.69
CA GLU A 90 -3.92 -11.75 -8.33
C GLU A 90 -5.15 -11.86 -7.43
N ILE A 91 -4.91 -12.01 -6.14
CA ILE A 91 -5.94 -11.93 -5.10
C ILE A 91 -5.49 -10.92 -4.04
N ASP A 92 -6.43 -10.11 -3.54
CA ASP A 92 -6.23 -9.37 -2.30
C ASP A 92 -6.54 -10.29 -1.11
N THR A 93 -5.49 -10.59 -0.35
CA THR A 93 -5.60 -11.44 0.85
C THR A 93 -6.11 -10.69 2.07
N GLY A 94 -6.15 -9.36 2.04
CA GLY A 94 -6.70 -8.49 3.08
C GLY A 94 -8.22 -8.43 3.02
N ASP A 95 -8.76 -8.23 1.82
CA ASP A 95 -10.18 -7.98 1.59
C ASP A 95 -10.93 -9.20 1.03
N PHE A 96 -10.24 -10.31 0.81
CA PHE A 96 -10.81 -11.54 0.22
C PHE A 96 -11.37 -11.31 -1.18
N GLU A 97 -10.68 -10.49 -1.98
CA GLU A 97 -11.07 -10.15 -3.34
C GLU A 97 -10.17 -10.85 -4.39
N TYR A 98 -10.77 -11.13 -5.54
CA TYR A 98 -10.08 -11.57 -6.74
C TYR A 98 -9.88 -10.36 -7.66
N ASP A 99 -8.62 -9.90 -7.80
CA ASP A 99 -8.27 -8.69 -8.56
C ASP A 99 -8.20 -8.94 -10.07
N GLY A 100 -8.14 -10.20 -10.49
CA GLY A 100 -8.14 -10.55 -11.89
C GLY A 100 -6.76 -10.62 -12.52
N ASP A 101 -6.70 -10.41 -13.85
CA ASP A 101 -5.47 -10.53 -14.67
C ASP A 101 -4.82 -9.16 -14.85
N ASP A 102 -3.60 -8.99 -14.36
CA ASP A 102 -2.77 -7.80 -14.54
C ASP A 102 -2.29 -7.53 -15.97
N GLY A 103 -2.68 -8.37 -16.91
CA GLY A 103 -2.53 -8.10 -18.34
C GLY A 103 -1.10 -7.98 -18.88
N GLY A 104 -0.06 -8.10 -18.07
CA GLY A 104 1.35 -8.10 -18.47
C GLY A 104 1.85 -6.79 -19.08
N ALA A 105 1.22 -5.67 -18.78
CA ALA A 105 1.65 -4.35 -19.25
C ALA A 105 2.76 -3.78 -18.33
N ALA A 106 3.65 -2.97 -18.91
CA ALA A 106 4.58 -2.19 -18.10
C ALA A 106 3.84 -0.98 -17.53
N GLY A 107 3.80 -0.86 -16.21
CA GLY A 107 3.26 0.29 -15.49
C GLY A 107 4.34 1.33 -15.17
N LEU A 108 4.08 2.60 -15.47
CA LEU A 108 4.89 3.70 -14.96
C LEU A 108 4.40 4.01 -13.55
N GLY A 109 5.28 3.90 -12.57
CA GLY A 109 4.99 4.33 -11.20
C GLY A 109 5.49 5.74 -10.92
N ALA A 110 5.55 6.09 -9.65
CA ALA A 110 5.88 7.42 -9.18
C ALA A 110 7.26 7.92 -9.65
N VAL A 111 7.31 9.21 -10.01
CA VAL A 111 8.54 9.96 -10.20
C VAL A 111 8.65 11.03 -9.12
N SER A 112 9.71 11.00 -8.31
CA SER A 112 9.86 11.91 -7.19
C SER A 112 11.18 12.67 -7.19
N MET A 113 11.15 13.85 -6.56
CA MET A 113 12.31 14.68 -6.25
C MET A 113 12.30 15.04 -4.76
N THR A 114 13.44 14.84 -4.09
CA THR A 114 13.59 15.15 -2.67
C THR A 114 14.79 16.06 -2.45
N GLY A 115 14.62 17.06 -1.62
CA GLY A 115 15.67 18.00 -1.25
C GLY A 115 15.38 18.67 0.08
N THR A 116 16.10 19.72 0.41
CA THR A 116 15.85 20.53 1.62
C THR A 116 14.47 21.21 1.64
N PHE A 117 13.82 21.28 0.48
CA PHE A 117 12.46 21.80 0.34
C PHE A 117 11.39 20.78 0.70
N GLY A 118 11.70 19.50 0.79
CA GLY A 118 10.75 18.40 0.95
C GLY A 118 10.79 17.44 -0.23
N THR A 119 9.71 16.69 -0.43
CA THR A 119 9.55 15.71 -1.52
C THR A 119 8.38 16.12 -2.41
N LEU A 120 8.61 16.18 -3.71
CA LEU A 120 7.59 16.36 -4.73
C LEU A 120 7.47 15.05 -5.53
N THR A 121 6.26 14.52 -5.65
CA THR A 121 5.98 13.25 -6.35
C THR A 121 4.96 13.50 -7.44
N PHE A 122 5.17 12.85 -8.59
CA PHE A 122 4.24 12.82 -9.73
C PHE A 122 3.92 11.36 -10.03
N ASP A 123 2.65 11.05 -10.16
CA ASP A 123 2.15 9.74 -10.54
C ASP A 123 0.71 9.90 -11.05
N GLU A 124 0.47 9.64 -12.32
CA GLU A 124 -0.84 9.85 -12.93
C GLU A 124 -1.86 8.87 -12.34
N GLN A 125 -2.76 9.37 -11.50
CA GLN A 125 -3.76 8.59 -10.76
C GLN A 125 -3.15 7.50 -9.83
N GLY A 126 -1.88 7.61 -9.49
CA GLY A 126 -1.18 6.65 -8.63
C GLY A 126 -0.91 7.19 -7.22
N ILE A 127 -1.41 8.39 -6.88
CA ILE A 127 -1.25 8.98 -5.54
C ILE A 127 -2.60 8.96 -4.84
N ASP A 128 -2.64 8.26 -3.71
CA ASP A 128 -3.84 8.09 -2.91
C ASP A 128 -4.37 9.40 -2.33
N ASN A 129 -5.66 9.48 -2.18
CA ASN A 129 -6.29 10.52 -1.40
C ASN A 129 -5.90 10.35 0.08
N LEU A 130 -5.33 11.37 0.66
CA LEU A 130 -4.80 11.35 2.03
C LEU A 130 -5.89 11.29 3.12
N TYR A 131 -7.15 11.29 2.74
CA TYR A 131 -8.30 11.21 3.64
C TYR A 131 -8.96 9.83 3.65
N ASP A 132 -9.23 9.23 2.49
CA ASP A 132 -10.08 8.03 2.39
C ASP A 132 -9.58 6.95 1.41
N ASP A 133 -8.43 7.15 0.78
CA ASP A 133 -7.82 6.29 -0.24
C ASP A 133 -8.71 5.98 -1.48
N ALA A 134 -9.97 6.50 -1.48
CA ALA A 134 -10.96 6.17 -2.51
C ALA A 134 -10.74 6.90 -3.84
N THR A 135 -10.04 8.03 -3.82
CA THR A 135 -9.70 8.82 -5.00
C THR A 135 -8.19 8.91 -5.19
N THR A 136 -7.75 8.86 -6.44
CA THR A 136 -6.33 8.98 -6.77
C THR A 136 -5.97 10.38 -7.23
N HIS A 137 -4.77 10.84 -6.92
CA HIS A 137 -4.21 12.12 -7.28
C HIS A 137 -3.01 11.96 -8.22
N ASP A 138 -2.58 13.08 -8.84
CA ASP A 138 -1.49 13.09 -9.83
C ASP A 138 -0.19 13.66 -9.28
N VAL A 139 -0.26 14.50 -8.26
CA VAL A 139 0.90 15.18 -7.68
C VAL A 139 0.77 15.27 -6.17
N SER A 140 1.84 15.00 -5.44
CA SER A 140 1.90 15.26 -4.00
C SER A 140 3.16 16.01 -3.61
N TYR A 141 3.04 16.76 -2.51
CA TYR A 141 4.16 17.47 -1.90
C TYR A 141 4.18 17.18 -0.39
N ALA A 142 5.29 16.61 0.08
CA ALA A 142 5.52 16.29 1.48
C ALA A 142 6.67 17.11 2.06
N THR A 143 6.48 17.67 3.24
CA THR A 143 7.50 18.44 3.95
C THR A 143 7.29 18.38 5.46
N THR A 144 8.25 18.90 6.23
CA THR A 144 8.13 19.04 7.67
C THR A 144 8.26 20.49 8.08
N VAL A 145 7.30 20.99 8.85
CA VAL A 145 7.29 22.36 9.37
C VAL A 145 7.34 22.31 10.90
N GLY A 146 8.51 22.55 11.46
CA GLY A 146 8.73 22.36 12.90
C GLY A 146 8.52 20.89 13.28
N PRO A 147 7.62 20.58 14.25
CA PRO A 147 7.31 19.21 14.62
C PRO A 147 6.21 18.55 13.75
N VAL A 148 5.66 19.26 12.77
CA VAL A 148 4.53 18.78 11.98
C VAL A 148 5.02 18.26 10.64
N ALA A 149 4.72 17.00 10.33
CA ALA A 149 4.82 16.45 8.98
C ALA A 149 3.55 16.84 8.21
N LEU A 150 3.72 17.37 7.02
CA LEU A 150 2.64 17.86 6.16
C LEU A 150 2.77 17.24 4.77
N THR A 151 1.68 16.70 4.26
CA THR A 151 1.55 16.23 2.88
C THR A 151 0.29 16.86 2.26
N VAL A 152 0.38 17.25 1.00
CA VAL A 152 -0.75 17.70 0.19
C VAL A 152 -0.71 16.94 -1.12
N ALA A 153 -1.84 16.41 -1.56
CA ALA A 153 -1.99 15.75 -2.85
C ALA A 153 -3.07 16.44 -3.67
N HIS A 154 -2.94 16.42 -5.00
CA HIS A 154 -3.83 17.14 -5.90
C HIS A 154 -3.96 16.45 -7.26
N SER A 155 -5.17 16.46 -7.81
CA SER A 155 -5.46 15.97 -9.15
C SER A 155 -5.35 17.12 -10.15
N VAL A 156 -4.48 16.99 -11.16
CA VAL A 156 -4.16 18.04 -12.13
C VAL A 156 -5.03 17.99 -13.37
N GLY A 157 -5.52 16.82 -13.74
CA GLY A 157 -6.26 16.57 -14.98
C GLY A 157 -7.76 16.32 -14.77
N ALA A 158 -8.52 16.51 -15.85
CA ALA A 158 -9.83 15.88 -15.97
C ALA A 158 -9.58 14.44 -16.45
N ALA A 159 -9.22 13.54 -15.55
CA ALA A 159 -9.12 12.15 -15.87
C ALA A 159 -10.53 11.61 -16.10
N SER A 160 -10.76 11.00 -17.26
CA SER A 160 -11.91 10.15 -17.59
C SER A 160 -13.31 10.70 -17.22
N ALA A 161 -14.36 10.04 -17.63
CA ALA A 161 -15.75 10.46 -17.48
C ALA A 161 -16.28 10.55 -16.02
N ASP A 162 -15.43 10.38 -15.02
CA ASP A 162 -15.79 10.53 -13.62
C ASP A 162 -15.57 11.98 -13.18
N THR A 163 -16.67 12.68 -12.87
CA THR A 163 -16.68 14.09 -12.51
C THR A 163 -16.13 14.38 -11.11
N ASP A 164 -15.98 13.35 -10.27
CA ASP A 164 -15.51 13.49 -8.88
C ASP A 164 -13.98 13.63 -8.80
N TYR A 165 -13.24 13.07 -9.75
CA TYR A 165 -11.77 13.21 -9.81
C TYR A 165 -11.27 14.56 -10.34
N ALA A 166 -12.14 15.37 -10.93
CA ALA A 166 -11.75 16.66 -11.48
C ALA A 166 -11.43 17.67 -10.35
N LYS A 167 -10.13 17.88 -10.07
CA LYS A 167 -9.61 18.87 -9.13
C LYS A 167 -9.77 18.55 -7.65
N ALA A 168 -9.75 17.27 -7.28
CA ALA A 168 -9.67 16.89 -5.88
C ALA A 168 -8.33 17.34 -5.26
N THR A 169 -8.38 17.73 -4.01
CA THR A 169 -7.20 18.07 -3.22
C THR A 169 -7.36 17.44 -1.85
N SER A 170 -6.35 16.74 -1.40
CA SER A 170 -6.31 16.20 -0.05
C SER A 170 -5.05 16.64 0.70
N PHE A 171 -5.10 16.56 2.02
CA PHE A 171 -3.96 16.87 2.87
C PHE A 171 -3.90 15.95 4.09
N SER A 172 -2.70 15.77 4.61
CA SER A 172 -2.42 15.13 5.88
C SER A 172 -1.43 15.96 6.68
N ALA A 173 -1.71 16.17 7.95
CA ALA A 173 -0.82 16.85 8.89
C ALA A 173 -0.70 16.02 10.16
N SER A 174 0.51 15.55 10.49
CA SER A 174 0.73 14.72 11.66
C SER A 174 1.81 15.27 12.57
N THR A 175 1.65 15.03 13.87
CA THR A 175 2.63 15.43 14.89
C THR A 175 2.52 14.52 16.11
N THR A 176 3.62 14.44 16.87
CA THR A 176 3.60 13.79 18.18
C THR A 176 3.96 14.83 19.25
N GLN A 177 3.09 14.98 20.22
CA GLN A 177 3.28 15.92 21.34
C GLN A 177 3.02 15.22 22.68
N SER A 178 4.00 15.22 23.55
CA SER A 178 3.90 14.63 24.91
C SER A 178 3.46 13.15 24.91
N GLY A 179 3.88 12.38 23.91
CA GLY A 179 3.54 10.97 23.77
C GLY A 179 2.18 10.70 23.10
N MET A 180 1.43 11.74 22.75
CA MET A 180 0.21 11.63 21.92
C MET A 180 0.56 11.91 20.46
N ALA A 181 0.17 11.02 19.57
CA ALA A 181 0.21 11.24 18.14
C ALA A 181 -1.14 11.81 17.67
N PHE A 182 -1.07 12.80 16.81
CA PHE A 182 -2.24 13.43 16.16
C PHE A 182 -2.05 13.39 14.67
N THR A 183 -3.11 13.06 13.95
CA THR A 183 -3.17 13.13 12.49
C THR A 183 -4.48 13.83 12.10
N LEU A 184 -4.35 14.89 11.33
CA LEU A 184 -5.47 15.58 10.69
C LEU A 184 -5.38 15.32 9.20
N THR A 185 -6.43 14.76 8.62
CA THR A 185 -6.57 14.60 7.18
C THR A 185 -7.78 15.34 6.66
N GLY A 186 -7.81 15.59 5.37
CA GLY A 186 -8.98 16.18 4.75
C GLY A 186 -8.89 16.13 3.23
N SER A 187 -10.07 16.17 2.62
CA SER A 187 -10.23 16.14 1.18
C SER A 187 -11.28 17.17 0.74
N GLU A 188 -11.04 17.81 -0.38
CA GLU A 188 -12.00 18.67 -1.08
C GLU A 188 -12.22 18.10 -2.47
N THR A 189 -13.44 17.66 -2.73
CA THR A 189 -13.89 17.11 -4.01
C THR A 189 -15.07 17.90 -4.56
N ALA A 190 -15.59 17.52 -5.72
CA ALA A 190 -16.83 18.10 -6.26
C ALA A 190 -18.05 17.84 -5.34
N SER A 191 -18.02 16.78 -4.56
CA SER A 191 -19.08 16.40 -3.62
C SER A 191 -19.04 17.18 -2.31
N GLY A 192 -17.95 17.85 -2.00
CA GLY A 192 -17.77 18.67 -0.80
C GLY A 192 -16.44 18.47 -0.10
N THR A 193 -16.39 18.90 1.16
CA THR A 193 -15.19 18.81 2.00
C THR A 193 -15.40 17.77 3.08
N SER A 194 -14.46 16.84 3.22
CA SER A 194 -14.37 15.84 4.28
C SER A 194 -13.13 16.07 5.13
N ALA A 195 -13.15 15.68 6.39
CA ALA A 195 -11.99 15.77 7.28
C ALA A 195 -12.06 14.75 8.41
N SER A 196 -10.90 14.24 8.82
CA SER A 196 -10.74 13.37 9.98
C SER A 196 -9.65 13.90 10.91
N LEU A 197 -9.85 13.72 12.22
CA LEU A 197 -8.85 13.96 13.24
C LEU A 197 -8.68 12.68 14.07
N ALA A 198 -7.54 12.04 13.91
CA ALA A 198 -7.16 10.87 14.69
C ALA A 198 -6.17 11.21 15.80
N MET A 199 -6.29 10.54 16.92
CA MET A 199 -5.39 10.63 18.07
C MET A 199 -5.03 9.22 18.53
N SER A 200 -3.75 9.03 18.88
CA SER A 200 -3.25 7.79 19.50
C SER A 200 -2.39 8.14 20.72
N TYR A 201 -2.56 7.40 21.80
CA TYR A 201 -1.80 7.56 23.04
C TYR A 201 -1.40 6.21 23.63
N ALA A 202 -0.11 5.97 23.78
CA ALA A 202 0.42 4.83 24.53
C ALA A 202 0.26 5.10 26.03
N LEU A 203 -0.72 4.47 26.67
CA LEU A 203 -0.98 4.60 28.10
C LEU A 203 0.16 3.98 28.93
N ASN A 204 0.73 2.90 28.41
CA ASN A 204 1.93 2.21 28.90
C ASN A 204 2.54 1.36 27.78
N ASP A 205 3.55 0.55 28.08
CA ASP A 205 4.29 -0.26 27.10
C ASP A 205 3.43 -1.31 26.36
N THR A 206 2.21 -1.58 26.84
CA THR A 206 1.35 -2.64 26.30
C THR A 206 -0.02 -2.15 25.89
N VAL A 207 -0.49 -1.00 26.35
CA VAL A 207 -1.83 -0.48 26.09
C VAL A 207 -1.75 0.80 25.30
N THR A 208 -2.42 0.83 24.16
CA THR A 208 -2.63 2.04 23.35
C THR A 208 -4.13 2.36 23.31
N ILE A 209 -4.46 3.63 23.40
CA ILE A 209 -5.82 4.14 23.24
C ILE A 209 -5.85 5.00 21.98
N THR A 210 -6.88 4.85 21.19
CA THR A 210 -7.17 5.63 19.99
C THR A 210 -8.47 6.38 20.14
N ALA A 211 -8.58 7.52 19.49
CA ALA A 211 -9.82 8.23 19.30
C ALA A 211 -9.76 8.95 17.96
N ASP A 212 -10.84 8.90 17.25
CA ASP A 212 -10.98 9.48 15.92
C ASP A 212 -12.32 10.23 15.81
N THR A 213 -12.34 11.27 14.98
CA THR A 213 -13.59 11.91 14.56
C THR A 213 -13.52 12.14 13.06
N ASP A 214 -14.46 11.56 12.36
CA ASP A 214 -14.57 11.61 10.92
C ASP A 214 -15.82 12.39 10.50
N GLN A 215 -15.65 13.29 9.53
CA GLN A 215 -16.70 14.11 8.94
C GLN A 215 -16.67 13.99 7.43
N VAL A 216 -17.49 13.10 6.90
CA VAL A 216 -17.71 12.98 5.45
C VAL A 216 -18.61 14.11 4.96
N ALA A 217 -18.35 14.62 3.75
CA ALA A 217 -19.15 15.66 3.12
C ALA A 217 -20.64 15.27 3.05
N GLY A 218 -21.50 16.09 3.66
CA GLY A 218 -22.94 15.87 3.67
C GLY A 218 -23.47 14.78 4.62
N ALA A 219 -22.61 14.12 5.38
CA ALA A 219 -22.96 13.11 6.37
C ALA A 219 -22.88 13.65 7.81
N GLU A 220 -23.40 12.88 8.77
CA GLU A 220 -23.18 13.14 10.20
C GLU A 220 -21.77 12.72 10.60
N SER A 221 -21.20 13.41 11.59
CA SER A 221 -19.86 13.09 12.10
C SER A 221 -19.87 11.77 12.86
N VAL A 222 -18.93 10.89 12.54
CA VAL A 222 -18.66 9.64 13.25
C VAL A 222 -17.53 9.86 14.25
N GLN A 223 -17.67 9.39 15.48
CA GLN A 223 -16.62 9.36 16.49
C GLN A 223 -16.34 7.92 16.86
N THR A 224 -15.09 7.51 16.72
CA THR A 224 -14.61 6.18 17.04
C THR A 224 -13.65 6.24 18.24
N VAL A 225 -13.73 5.28 19.11
CA VAL A 225 -12.77 5.07 20.19
C VAL A 225 -12.27 3.65 20.15
N GLY A 226 -10.98 3.47 20.37
CA GLY A 226 -10.36 2.16 20.34
C GLY A 226 -9.37 1.95 21.48
N ALA A 227 -9.04 0.70 21.71
CA ALA A 227 -7.98 0.29 22.62
C ALA A 227 -7.31 -0.99 22.09
N SER A 228 -5.99 -1.03 22.17
CA SER A 228 -5.23 -2.21 21.82
C SER A 228 -4.25 -2.59 22.93
N THR A 229 -4.00 -3.89 23.09
CA THR A 229 -3.08 -4.43 24.08
C THR A 229 -2.50 -5.77 23.65
N THR A 230 -1.44 -6.22 24.31
CA THR A 230 -0.93 -7.57 24.17
C THR A 230 -0.96 -8.28 25.53
N LEU A 231 -1.70 -9.38 25.62
CA LEU A 231 -1.87 -10.19 26.81
C LEU A 231 -1.36 -11.61 26.57
N ASN A 232 -0.29 -12.00 27.25
CA ASN A 232 0.31 -13.34 27.13
C ASN A 232 0.65 -13.74 25.69
N GLY A 233 1.07 -12.78 24.87
CA GLY A 233 1.41 -13.01 23.46
C GLY A 233 0.22 -12.96 22.49
N VAL A 234 -1.00 -12.73 22.98
CA VAL A 234 -2.18 -12.46 22.16
C VAL A 234 -2.32 -10.94 22.04
N SER A 235 -2.27 -10.39 20.85
CA SER A 235 -2.70 -9.01 20.57
C SER A 235 -4.22 -8.95 20.53
N VAL A 236 -4.78 -7.90 21.09
CA VAL A 236 -6.22 -7.61 21.10
C VAL A 236 -6.40 -6.16 20.72
N SER A 237 -7.23 -5.89 19.72
CA SER A 237 -7.73 -4.56 19.39
C SER A 237 -9.25 -4.55 19.48
N ILE A 238 -9.80 -3.47 19.96
CA ILE A 238 -11.25 -3.23 19.98
C ILE A 238 -11.50 -1.80 19.56
N GLU A 239 -12.48 -1.60 18.71
CA GLU A 239 -12.97 -0.27 18.33
C GLU A 239 -14.49 -0.19 18.42
N SER A 240 -15.01 1.01 18.63
CA SER A 240 -16.45 1.26 18.65
C SER A 240 -16.75 2.69 18.30
N ALA A 241 -17.76 2.90 17.48
CA ALA A 241 -18.18 4.21 17.01
C ALA A 241 -19.60 4.58 17.45
N ASN A 242 -19.90 5.88 17.38
CA ASN A 242 -21.20 6.43 17.78
C ASN A 242 -22.35 6.08 16.82
N ASN A 243 -22.06 5.57 15.64
CA ASN A 243 -23.02 5.02 14.67
C ASN A 243 -23.39 3.55 14.94
N SER A 244 -22.91 2.97 16.05
CA SER A 244 -23.07 1.58 16.47
C SER A 244 -22.23 0.55 15.74
N THR A 245 -21.25 0.96 14.95
CA THR A 245 -20.22 0.05 14.43
C THR A 245 -19.22 -0.30 15.53
N TRP A 246 -18.73 -1.51 15.51
CA TRP A 246 -17.65 -1.99 16.37
C TRP A 246 -16.90 -3.14 15.70
N ASP A 247 -15.64 -3.30 16.05
CA ASP A 247 -14.83 -4.45 15.65
C ASP A 247 -13.94 -4.93 16.79
N VAL A 248 -13.52 -6.18 16.70
CA VAL A 248 -12.57 -6.81 17.60
C VAL A 248 -11.59 -7.65 16.79
N ASP A 249 -10.29 -7.33 16.91
CA ASP A 249 -9.22 -8.08 16.29
C ASP A 249 -8.36 -8.81 17.31
N LEU A 250 -7.99 -10.01 16.97
CA LEU A 250 -7.07 -10.85 17.72
C LEU A 250 -5.89 -11.26 16.85
N GLY A 251 -4.69 -11.25 17.42
CA GLY A 251 -3.50 -11.76 16.76
C GLY A 251 -2.70 -12.64 17.70
N TYR A 252 -2.17 -13.76 17.20
CA TYR A 252 -1.35 -14.67 17.98
C TYR A 252 -0.27 -15.32 17.13
N THR A 253 0.96 -15.36 17.64
CA THR A 253 2.07 -16.04 16.97
C THR A 253 2.41 -17.34 17.70
N VAL A 254 2.35 -18.45 17.00
CA VAL A 254 2.64 -19.78 17.54
C VAL A 254 3.35 -20.68 16.51
N GLY A 255 4.44 -21.31 16.89
CA GLY A 255 5.15 -22.27 16.05
C GLY A 255 5.65 -21.70 14.70
N GLY A 256 5.86 -20.37 14.61
CA GLY A 256 6.24 -19.70 13.38
C GLY A 256 5.07 -19.24 12.51
N PHE A 257 3.82 -19.52 12.93
CA PHE A 257 2.62 -19.00 12.30
C PHE A 257 2.16 -17.73 13.01
N ALA A 258 1.87 -16.68 12.27
CA ALA A 258 1.07 -15.57 12.74
C ALA A 258 -0.39 -15.83 12.34
N LEU A 259 -1.27 -15.81 13.32
CA LEU A 259 -2.71 -16.04 13.19
C LEU A 259 -3.44 -14.74 13.49
N THR A 260 -4.46 -14.42 12.71
CA THR A 260 -5.37 -13.30 12.98
C THR A 260 -6.81 -13.77 12.99
N TYR A 261 -7.64 -13.08 13.71
CA TYR A 261 -9.10 -13.24 13.73
C TYR A 261 -9.74 -11.88 13.99
N GLY A 262 -10.64 -11.47 13.12
CA GLY A 262 -11.44 -10.25 13.24
C GLY A 262 -12.92 -10.58 13.27
N VAL A 263 -13.71 -9.76 13.97
CA VAL A 263 -15.19 -9.85 14.01
C VAL A 263 -15.78 -8.46 14.21
N ASP A 264 -16.90 -8.17 13.55
CA ASP A 264 -17.59 -6.90 13.54
C ASP A 264 -19.05 -6.98 14.03
N GLU A 265 -19.76 -5.84 14.02
CA GLU A 265 -21.16 -5.70 14.47
C GLU A 265 -22.18 -6.42 13.58
N THR A 266 -21.80 -6.85 12.38
CA THR A 266 -22.67 -7.60 11.45
C THR A 266 -22.58 -9.10 11.63
N ASP A 267 -21.83 -9.58 12.64
CA ASP A 267 -21.42 -10.96 12.83
C ASP A 267 -20.49 -11.46 11.68
N GLY A 268 -19.96 -10.54 10.87
CA GLY A 268 -18.89 -10.80 9.90
C GLY A 268 -17.60 -11.17 10.64
N TRP A 269 -16.90 -12.18 10.17
CA TRP A 269 -15.61 -12.56 10.74
C TRP A 269 -14.62 -12.97 9.66
N THR A 270 -13.35 -12.71 9.91
CA THR A 270 -12.21 -13.15 9.10
C THR A 270 -11.21 -13.90 9.95
N ALA A 271 -10.52 -14.86 9.38
CA ALA A 271 -9.40 -15.54 10.03
C ALA A 271 -8.28 -15.78 9.02
N SER A 272 -7.05 -15.47 9.39
CA SER A 272 -5.91 -15.69 8.52
C SER A 272 -4.73 -16.35 9.25
N ALA A 273 -3.84 -16.95 8.48
CA ALA A 273 -2.59 -17.54 8.93
C ALA A 273 -1.47 -17.23 7.94
N THR A 274 -0.36 -16.72 8.44
CA THR A 274 0.85 -16.52 7.64
C THR A 274 2.06 -17.18 8.32
N ALA A 275 3.00 -17.66 7.52
CA ALA A 275 4.25 -18.23 8.05
C ALA A 275 5.42 -17.98 7.07
N ALA A 276 6.53 -17.46 7.59
CA ALA A 276 7.75 -17.34 6.81
C ALA A 276 8.36 -18.72 6.55
N LEU A 277 8.54 -19.08 5.29
CA LEU A 277 9.15 -20.35 4.85
C LEU A 277 10.66 -20.21 4.63
N GLY A 278 11.18 -19.01 4.66
CA GLY A 278 12.58 -18.67 4.38
C GLY A 278 12.84 -18.38 2.90
N GLY A 279 13.98 -17.76 2.61
CA GLY A 279 14.39 -17.43 1.23
C GLY A 279 13.44 -16.45 0.51
N GLY A 280 12.73 -15.58 1.24
CA GLY A 280 11.74 -14.66 0.68
C GLY A 280 10.35 -15.27 0.47
N ALA A 281 10.16 -16.57 0.82
CA ALA A 281 8.87 -17.23 0.68
C ALA A 281 8.02 -17.12 1.95
N THR A 282 6.71 -16.86 1.78
CA THR A 282 5.72 -16.79 2.85
C THR A 282 4.50 -17.61 2.48
N PHE A 283 4.10 -18.53 3.37
CA PHE A 283 2.80 -19.18 3.31
C PHE A 283 1.71 -18.22 3.79
N GLN A 284 0.56 -18.23 3.14
CA GLN A 284 -0.62 -17.46 3.53
C GLN A 284 -1.90 -18.25 3.28
N ALA A 285 -2.85 -18.12 4.18
CA ALA A 285 -4.18 -18.71 4.05
C ALA A 285 -5.19 -17.89 4.82
N GLY A 286 -6.43 -17.83 4.34
CA GLY A 286 -7.52 -17.09 4.97
C GLY A 286 -8.88 -17.72 4.69
N VAL A 287 -9.82 -17.46 5.58
CA VAL A 287 -11.23 -17.82 5.48
C VAL A 287 -12.06 -16.71 6.12
N ASP A 288 -13.27 -16.50 5.64
CA ASP A 288 -14.21 -15.52 6.19
C ASP A 288 -15.61 -16.10 6.46
N SER A 289 -16.51 -15.25 6.92
CA SER A 289 -17.90 -15.61 7.24
C SER A 289 -18.79 -15.78 6.01
N GLU A 290 -18.33 -15.42 4.83
CA GLU A 290 -19.06 -15.48 3.55
C GLU A 290 -18.70 -16.71 2.73
N ASP A 291 -17.98 -17.68 3.34
CA ASP A 291 -17.45 -18.88 2.70
C ASP A 291 -16.30 -18.62 1.70
N SER A 292 -15.70 -17.41 1.75
CA SER A 292 -14.50 -17.10 0.97
C SER A 292 -13.27 -17.76 1.59
N SER A 293 -12.35 -18.18 0.77
CA SER A 293 -11.11 -18.78 1.25
C SER A 293 -9.99 -18.73 0.23
N TYR A 294 -8.77 -18.67 0.74
CA TYR A 294 -7.56 -18.82 -0.07
C TYR A 294 -6.46 -19.56 0.68
N ALA A 295 -5.56 -20.17 -0.06
CA ALA A 295 -4.31 -20.70 0.48
C ALA A 295 -3.22 -20.71 -0.59
N GLY A 296 -2.04 -20.22 -0.25
CA GLY A 296 -0.96 -20.12 -1.22
C GLY A 296 0.40 -19.77 -0.61
N VAL A 297 1.31 -19.42 -1.50
CA VAL A 297 2.66 -18.99 -1.15
C VAL A 297 3.00 -17.77 -1.97
N SER A 298 3.53 -16.74 -1.31
CA SER A 298 4.14 -15.57 -1.95
C SER A 298 5.65 -15.62 -1.85
N PHE A 299 6.34 -14.98 -2.80
CA PHE A 299 7.79 -14.90 -2.89
C PHE A 299 8.21 -13.46 -3.14
N ALA A 300 9.27 -13.00 -2.46
CA ALA A 300 9.96 -11.74 -2.74
C ALA A 300 11.44 -12.02 -3.01
N PHE A 301 12.02 -11.44 -4.06
CA PHE A 301 13.41 -11.64 -4.48
C PHE A 301 14.00 -10.42 -5.20
#